data_0d8af4be91e24feea26b182501120dc3
#
_entry.id   0d8af4be91e24feea26b182501120dc3
#
_cell.length_a   1.000
_cell.length_b   1.000
_cell.length_c   1.000
_cell.angle_alpha   90.00
_cell.angle_beta   90.00
_cell.angle_gamma   90.00
#
_symmetry.space_group_name_H-M   'P 1'
#
loop_
_entity.id
_entity.type
_entity.pdbx_description
1 polymer ?
#
loop_
_entity_poly.entity_id
_entity_poly.type
_entity_poly.pdbx_seq_one_letter_code
_entity_poly.pdbx_strand_id
1 'polypeptide(L)' 'MIYMLFQKKKEVQMKIEGMHCDACKNRIMNVLKRNSHVMKCDISLEDKQATLLVDEKVDLENLKKNIEALDFQVIEIKEK' A
#
# COMPACT_ATOMS: atom_id res chain seq x y z
N MET A 1 25.24 4.34 -16.75
CA MET A 1 24.88 4.20 -16.24
C MET A 1 24.58 4.37 -15.26
N ILE A 2 24.34 4.42 -14.76
CA ILE A 2 24.15 4.57 -13.81
C ILE A 2 23.09 4.85 -13.32
N TYR A 3 22.34 5.25 -13.45
CA TYR A 3 21.39 5.53 -13.07
C TYR A 3 20.49 4.89 -12.42
N MET A 4 20.09 4.25 -12.83
CA MET A 4 19.26 3.36 -12.29
C MET A 4 19.49 3.15 -10.89
N LEU A 5 20.51 3.48 -10.50
CA LEU A 5 20.92 3.34 -9.17
C LEU A 5 20.07 4.07 -8.22
N PHE A 6 19.37 5.05 -8.73
CA PHE A 6 18.64 5.92 -7.86
C PHE A 6 17.27 5.48 -7.59
N GLN A 7 16.82 4.47 -8.29
CA GLN A 7 15.45 4.08 -8.21
C GLN A 7 15.30 2.90 -7.28
N LYS A 8 15.47 3.14 -6.01
CA LYS A 8 15.34 2.07 -5.03
C LYS A 8 13.89 1.87 -4.70
N LYS A 9 13.24 1.09 -5.53
CA LYS A 9 11.84 0.75 -5.35
C LYS A 9 11.75 -0.60 -4.68
N LYS A 10 10.73 -0.76 -3.86
CA LYS A 10 10.47 -2.07 -3.27
C LYS A 10 8.99 -2.36 -3.31
N GLU A 11 8.67 -3.63 -3.33
CA GLU A 11 7.29 -4.07 -3.33
C GLU A 11 6.89 -4.39 -1.91
N VAL A 12 5.73 -3.89 -1.51
CA VAL A 12 5.21 -4.12 -0.18
C VAL A 12 3.83 -4.73 -0.32
N GLN A 13 3.58 -5.80 0.41
CA GLN A 13 2.28 -6.44 0.44
C GLN A 13 1.66 -6.25 1.81
N MET A 14 0.44 -5.75 1.84
CA MET A 14 -0.29 -5.56 3.08
C MET A 14 -1.54 -6.39 3.07
N LYS A 15 -1.76 -7.15 4.13
CA LYS A 15 -3.00 -7.89 4.31
C LYS A 15 -3.95 -7.02 5.09
N ILE A 16 -5.14 -6.79 4.54
CA ILE A 16 -6.08 -5.84 5.10
C ILE A 16 -7.41 -6.53 5.36
N GLU A 17 -7.91 -6.41 6.58
CA GLU A 17 -9.22 -6.92 6.96
C GLU A 17 -10.26 -5.83 6.81
N GLY A 18 -11.47 -6.23 6.43
CA GLY A 18 -12.58 -5.30 6.35
C GLY A 18 -12.91 -4.83 4.95
N MET A 19 -12.13 -5.25 3.96
CA MET A 19 -12.45 -4.92 2.58
C MET A 19 -13.49 -5.89 2.05
N HIS A 20 -14.70 -5.41 1.84
CA HIS A 20 -15.79 -6.27 1.40
C HIS A 20 -16.34 -5.90 0.03
N CYS A 21 -16.04 -4.72 -0.47
CA CYS A 21 -16.63 -4.24 -1.71
C CYS A 21 -15.69 -3.27 -2.43
N ASP A 22 -16.07 -2.93 -3.65
CA ASP A 22 -15.26 -2.01 -4.46
C ASP A 22 -15.13 -0.63 -3.84
N ALA A 23 -16.14 -0.18 -3.12
CA ALA A 23 -16.07 1.12 -2.47
C ALA A 23 -14.97 1.12 -1.42
N CYS A 24 -14.84 0.04 -0.67
CA CYS A 24 -13.77 -0.11 0.33
C CYS A 24 -12.41 -0.11 -0.35
N LYS A 25 -12.30 -0.88 -1.42
CA LYS A 25 -11.08 -0.95 -2.20
C LYS A 25 -10.68 0.45 -2.69
N ASN A 26 -11.64 1.19 -3.23
CA ASN A 26 -11.38 2.52 -3.77
C ASN A 26 -10.93 3.51 -2.69
N ARG A 27 -11.50 3.41 -1.50
CA ARG A 27 -11.09 4.25 -0.39
C ARG A 27 -9.63 4.03 -0.04
N ILE A 28 -9.26 2.77 0.09
CA ILE A 28 -7.88 2.42 0.42
C ILE A 28 -6.95 2.87 -0.70
N MET A 29 -7.34 2.61 -1.94
CA MET A 29 -6.54 3.00 -3.08
C MET A 29 -6.30 4.51 -3.11
N ASN A 30 -7.34 5.30 -2.85
CA ASN A 30 -7.21 6.75 -2.85
C ASN A 30 -6.25 7.23 -1.76
N VAL A 31 -6.35 6.65 -0.58
CA VAL A 31 -5.45 7.01 0.52
C VAL A 31 -4.01 6.67 0.19
N LEU A 32 -3.79 5.50 -0.38
CA LEU A 32 -2.44 5.07 -0.72
C LEU A 32 -1.85 5.91 -1.85
N LYS A 33 -2.67 6.26 -2.83
CA LYS A 33 -2.20 7.06 -3.95
C LYS A 33 -1.85 8.50 -3.57
N ARG A 34 -2.39 8.98 -2.46
CA ARG A 34 -2.05 10.32 -1.99
C ARG A 34 -0.63 10.41 -1.45
N ASN A 35 -0.06 9.28 -1.10
CA ASN A 35 1.30 9.29 -0.58
C ASN A 35 2.27 9.38 -1.75
N SER A 36 3.13 10.39 -1.73
CA SER A 36 4.05 10.64 -2.84
C SER A 36 5.11 9.55 -2.98
N HIS A 37 5.28 8.72 -1.95
CA HIS A 37 6.26 7.64 -1.99
C HIS A 37 5.67 6.34 -2.52
N VAL A 38 4.36 6.31 -2.79
CA VAL A 38 3.71 5.15 -3.38
C VAL A 38 3.60 5.37 -4.88
N MET A 39 4.27 4.54 -5.65
CA MET A 39 4.33 4.67 -7.10
C MET A 39 3.24 3.88 -7.79
N LYS A 40 2.91 2.72 -7.24
CA LYS A 40 1.86 1.87 -7.78
C LYS A 40 1.09 1.25 -6.64
N CYS A 41 -0.18 1.01 -6.88
CA CYS A 41 -1.04 0.40 -5.89
C CYS A 41 -2.00 -0.54 -6.60
N ASP A 42 -2.04 -1.79 -6.17
CA ASP A 42 -2.94 -2.78 -6.71
C ASP A 42 -3.59 -3.50 -5.54
N ILE A 43 -4.91 -3.58 -5.54
CA ILE A 43 -5.65 -4.16 -4.44
C ILE A 43 -6.49 -5.33 -4.94
N SER A 44 -6.37 -6.46 -4.26
CA SER A 44 -7.18 -7.64 -4.56
C SER A 44 -8.17 -7.86 -3.42
N LEU A 45 -9.46 -7.76 -3.73
CA LEU A 45 -10.50 -8.03 -2.75
C LEU A 45 -10.54 -9.51 -2.40
N GLU A 46 -10.27 -10.33 -3.40
CA GLU A 46 -10.30 -11.77 -3.23
C GLU A 46 -9.24 -12.23 -2.24
N ASP A 47 -8.05 -11.68 -2.34
CA ASP A 47 -6.94 -12.02 -1.45
C ASP A 47 -6.89 -11.15 -0.22
N LYS A 48 -7.72 -10.12 -0.16
CA LYS A 48 -7.71 -9.14 0.94
C LYS A 48 -6.34 -8.53 1.11
N GLN A 49 -5.71 -8.22 0.01
CA GLN A 49 -4.32 -7.82 -0.01
C GLN A 49 -4.10 -6.61 -0.91
N ALA A 50 -3.24 -5.70 -0.46
CA ALA A 50 -2.81 -4.56 -1.25
C ALA A 50 -1.33 -4.75 -1.57
N THR A 51 -1.00 -4.63 -2.85
CA THR A 51 0.38 -4.70 -3.30
C THR A 51 0.79 -3.32 -3.76
N LEU A 52 1.87 -2.81 -3.18
CA LEU A 52 2.33 -1.46 -3.43
C LEU A 52 3.75 -1.47 -3.96
N LEU A 53 4.02 -0.58 -4.89
CA LEU A 53 5.38 -0.30 -5.28
C LEU A 53 5.74 1.04 -4.68
N VAL A 54 6.73 1.06 -3.80
CA VAL A 54 7.09 2.23 -3.02
C VAL A 54 8.58 2.51 -3.14
N ASP A 55 8.97 3.74 -2.80
CA ASP A 55 10.39 4.06 -2.76
C ASP A 55 10.93 3.78 -1.36
N GLU A 56 12.24 3.91 -1.19
CA GLU A 56 12.88 3.56 0.07
C GLU A 56 12.57 4.53 1.20
N LYS A 57 12.01 5.68 0.89
CA LYS A 57 11.69 6.68 1.90
C LYS A 57 10.27 6.57 2.43
N VAL A 58 9.54 5.60 1.97
CA VAL A 58 8.15 5.43 2.40
C VAL A 58 8.08 5.12 3.89
N ASP A 59 7.08 5.70 4.54
CA ASP A 59 6.81 5.40 5.94
C ASP A 59 5.63 4.42 6.00
N LEU A 60 5.94 3.15 6.20
CA LEU A 60 4.92 2.10 6.22
C LEU A 60 3.99 2.25 7.43
N GLU A 61 4.50 2.77 8.53
CA GLU A 61 3.66 3.04 9.69
C GLU A 61 2.59 4.06 9.37
N ASN A 62 2.96 5.09 8.63
CA ASN A 62 2.03 6.12 8.24
C ASN A 62 0.95 5.56 7.31
N LEU A 63 1.35 4.71 6.37
CA LEU A 63 0.38 4.05 5.48
C LEU A 63 -0.59 3.19 6.27
N LYS A 64 -0.07 2.44 7.23
CA LYS A 64 -0.89 1.60 8.08
C LYS A 64 -1.90 2.45 8.85
N LYS A 65 -1.45 3.54 9.45
CA LYS A 65 -2.34 4.42 10.20
C LYS A 65 -3.42 5.02 9.32
N ASN A 66 -3.07 5.40 8.10
CA ASN A 66 -4.04 5.97 7.18
C ASN A 66 -5.12 4.96 6.81
N ILE A 67 -4.73 3.71 6.63
CA ILE A 67 -5.69 2.66 6.31
C ILE A 67 -6.57 2.37 7.52
N GLU A 68 -5.97 2.31 8.71
CA GLU A 68 -6.73 2.03 9.93
C GLU A 68 -7.70 3.16 10.27
N ALA A 69 -7.41 4.36 9.86
CA ALA A 69 -8.30 5.49 10.05
C ALA A 69 -9.60 5.35 9.25
N LEU A 70 -9.62 4.46 8.27
CA LEU A 70 -10.81 4.16 7.48
C LEU A 70 -11.62 2.98 8.03
N ASP A 71 -11.29 2.55 9.25
CA ASP A 71 -11.93 1.41 9.91
C ASP A 71 -11.55 0.05 9.32
N PHE A 72 -10.39 0.00 8.70
CA PHE A 72 -9.84 -1.27 8.24
C PHE A 72 -8.69 -1.66 9.17
N GLN A 73 -8.31 -2.93 9.14
CA GLN A 73 -7.18 -3.40 9.93
C GLN A 73 -6.10 -3.95 9.01
N VAL A 74 -4.87 -3.50 9.22
CA VAL A 74 -3.72 -4.04 8.51
C VAL A 74 -3.16 -5.16 9.38
N ILE A 75 -3.30 -6.40 8.90
CA ILE A 75 -2.92 -7.58 9.67
C ILE A 75 -1.45 -7.89 9.51
N GLU A 76 -0.95 -7.70 8.31
CA GLU A 76 0.41 -8.10 8.00
C GLU A 76 0.98 -7.18 6.92
N ILE A 77 2.25 -6.85 7.05
CA ILE A 77 2.98 -6.08 6.05
C ILE A 77 4.23 -6.88 5.70
N LYS A 78 4.38 -7.19 4.42
CA LYS A 78 5.57 -7.88 3.93
C LYS A 78 6.30 -7.01 2.94
N GLU A 79 7.59 -6.92 3.09
CA GLU A 79 8.45 -6.20 2.15
C GLU A 79 9.22 -7.20 1.31
N LYS A 80 9.29 -6.94 0.05
CA LYS A 80 10.08 -7.77 -0.87
C LYS A 80 11.28 -7.04 -1.40
#